data_d9d0c8280a698cfddd049f8741d54fb1
#
_entry.id   d9d0c8280a698cfddd049f8741d54fb1
#
_cell.length_a   1.000
_cell.length_b   1.000
_cell.length_c   1.000
_cell.angle_alpha   90.00
_cell.angle_beta   90.00
_cell.angle_gamma   90.00
#
_symmetry.space_group_name_H-M   'P 1'
#
loop_
_entity.id
_entity.type
_entity.pdbx_description
1 polymer ?
#
loop_
_entity_poly.entity_id
_entity_poly.type
_entity_poly.pdbx_seq_one_letter_code
_entity_poly.pdbx_strand_id
1 'polypeptide(L)'
;GSELPPSTLKFNIDGRDPTRFRFSGSLHAQKIGPVRVTGRWDGERLRGEAWWPKQSLTVFQPLVPPEWKMNLREGTLYAQVAFSAAAEQGFEAGGHGVLKDGSAWMPDNQINGVDFVLPFRFSGGTWQLGTRHPVSLRIGEVVNQFTARNLTADLQGAWPWSEDAPLQLSNVSVDILGGKLTMQQLRMPQHDPALLRLQNISSSELISAIKVKQFAVSGPFNGALPLWLDHEIG
;
A
#
# COMPACT_ATOMS: atom_id res chain seq x y z
N GLY A 1 14.87 -5.09 12.68
CA GLY A 1 13.43 -5.06 12.69
C GLY A 1 12.88 -3.85 13.43
N SER A 2 11.70 -3.42 13.05
CA SER A 2 11.00 -2.36 13.78
C SER A 2 10.51 -2.91 15.12
N GLU A 3 10.83 -2.22 16.19
CA GLU A 3 10.29 -2.56 17.51
C GLU A 3 8.91 -1.91 17.63
N LEU A 4 7.97 -2.67 18.19
CA LEU A 4 6.65 -2.12 18.51
C LEU A 4 6.80 -1.14 19.67
N PRO A 5 6.17 0.05 19.59
CA PRO A 5 6.23 1.02 20.66
C PRO A 5 5.51 0.51 21.92
N PRO A 6 5.87 1.03 23.10
CA PRO A 6 5.13 0.71 24.32
C PRO A 6 3.64 1.00 24.14
N SER A 7 2.80 0.05 24.52
CA SER A 7 1.37 0.15 24.31
C SER A 7 0.59 0.01 25.60
N THR A 8 -0.55 0.71 25.67
CA THR A 8 -1.50 0.63 26.77
C THR A 8 -2.79 0.04 26.24
N LEU A 9 -3.26 -1.02 26.89
CA LEU A 9 -4.49 -1.70 26.54
C LEU A 9 -5.49 -1.55 27.68
N LYS A 10 -6.67 -1.02 27.34
CA LYS A 10 -7.80 -0.94 28.30
C LYS A 10 -8.93 -1.82 27.78
N PHE A 11 -9.41 -2.71 28.64
CA PHE A 11 -10.42 -3.68 28.26
C PHE A 11 -11.59 -3.67 29.24
N ASN A 12 -12.80 -3.75 28.70
CA ASN A 12 -14.01 -4.01 29.45
C ASN A 12 -14.64 -5.29 28.93
N ILE A 13 -14.99 -6.18 29.84
CA ILE A 13 -15.67 -7.43 29.51
C ILE A 13 -17.06 -7.36 30.12
N ASP A 14 -18.08 -7.60 29.30
CA ASP A 14 -19.48 -7.60 29.72
C ASP A 14 -20.07 -8.99 29.45
N GLY A 15 -20.66 -9.57 30.48
CA GLY A 15 -21.28 -10.89 30.43
C GLY A 15 -21.00 -11.68 31.70
N ARG A 16 -22.02 -12.42 32.17
CA ARG A 16 -21.89 -13.26 33.36
C ARG A 16 -21.38 -14.66 33.10
N ASP A 17 -21.40 -15.07 31.82
CA ASP A 17 -20.99 -16.39 31.41
C ASP A 17 -19.61 -16.32 30.75
N PRO A 18 -18.58 -16.99 31.29
CA PRO A 18 -17.25 -16.99 30.69
C PRO A 18 -17.18 -17.69 29.32
N THR A 19 -18.24 -18.44 28.95
CA THR A 19 -18.33 -19.07 27.63
C THR A 19 -18.98 -18.16 26.59
N ARG A 20 -19.62 -17.07 27.02
CA ARG A 20 -20.24 -16.09 26.12
C ARG A 20 -20.11 -14.70 26.73
N PHE A 21 -19.40 -13.83 26.06
CA PHE A 21 -19.24 -12.47 26.53
C PHE A 21 -18.99 -11.49 25.39
N ARG A 22 -19.24 -10.24 25.69
CA ARG A 22 -18.87 -9.12 24.83
C ARG A 22 -17.67 -8.43 25.45
N PHE A 23 -16.85 -7.85 24.61
CA PHE A 23 -15.73 -7.05 25.06
C PHE A 23 -15.64 -5.77 24.26
N SER A 24 -15.12 -4.75 24.88
CA SER A 24 -14.73 -3.50 24.24
C SER A 24 -13.43 -3.04 24.84
N GLY A 25 -12.63 -2.38 24.04
CA GLY A 25 -11.35 -1.92 24.52
C GLY A 25 -10.75 -0.85 23.64
N SER A 26 -9.65 -0.32 24.10
CA SER A 26 -8.83 0.60 23.31
C SER A 26 -7.36 0.29 23.51
N LEU A 27 -6.61 0.38 22.43
CA LEU A 27 -5.17 0.20 22.41
C LEU A 27 -4.52 1.53 22.05
N HIS A 28 -3.59 1.96 22.87
CA HIS A 28 -2.77 3.13 22.64
C HIS A 28 -1.30 2.71 22.57
N ALA A 29 -0.62 3.09 21.51
CA ALA A 29 0.81 2.81 21.34
C ALA A 29 1.52 4.11 20.98
N GLN A 30 2.17 4.75 21.96
CA GLN A 30 2.73 6.10 21.80
C GLN A 30 1.67 7.09 21.29
N LYS A 31 1.86 7.62 20.08
CA LYS A 31 0.91 8.56 19.45
C LYS A 31 -0.14 7.87 18.58
N ILE A 32 -0.02 6.54 18.41
CA ILE A 32 -0.96 5.76 17.61
C ILE A 32 -2.19 5.43 18.45
N GLY A 33 -3.35 5.73 17.93
CA GLY A 33 -4.59 5.36 18.58
C GLY A 33 -5.36 6.55 19.15
N PRO A 34 -6.39 6.27 19.95
CA PRO A 34 -6.77 4.92 20.40
C PRO A 34 -7.35 4.07 19.27
N VAL A 35 -6.85 2.88 19.12
CA VAL A 35 -7.49 1.87 18.30
C VAL A 35 -8.63 1.28 19.13
N ARG A 36 -9.85 1.43 18.67
CA ARG A 36 -11.03 0.87 19.35
C ARG A 36 -11.30 -0.53 18.86
N VAL A 37 -11.56 -1.43 19.79
CA VAL A 37 -11.89 -2.82 19.47
C VAL A 37 -13.16 -3.19 20.21
N THR A 38 -14.11 -3.77 19.49
CA THR A 38 -15.31 -4.37 20.10
C THR A 38 -15.45 -5.77 19.54
N GLY A 39 -16.04 -6.65 20.33
CA GLY A 39 -16.27 -7.99 19.86
C GLY A 39 -17.09 -8.82 20.82
N ARG A 40 -17.26 -10.08 20.44
CA ARG A 40 -18.00 -11.08 21.23
C ARG A 40 -17.40 -12.46 21.04
N TRP A 41 -17.46 -13.21 22.13
CA TRP A 41 -17.14 -14.65 22.14
C TRP A 41 -18.45 -15.41 22.42
N ASP A 42 -18.79 -16.37 21.57
CA ASP A 42 -20.02 -17.15 21.71
C ASP A 42 -19.79 -18.58 22.19
N GLY A 43 -18.55 -18.90 22.60
CA GLY A 43 -18.14 -20.23 23.00
C GLY A 43 -17.43 -21.00 21.89
N GLU A 44 -17.62 -20.63 20.65
CA GLU A 44 -17.03 -21.29 19.49
C GLU A 44 -16.27 -20.33 18.59
N ARG A 45 -16.76 -19.11 18.47
CA ARG A 45 -16.23 -18.12 17.53
C ARG A 45 -16.05 -16.76 18.20
N LEU A 46 -14.90 -16.17 17.93
CA LEU A 46 -14.63 -14.78 18.25
C LEU A 46 -14.99 -13.93 17.03
N ARG A 47 -15.78 -12.89 17.22
CA ARG A 47 -16.06 -11.90 16.17
C ARG A 47 -15.85 -10.51 16.72
N GLY A 48 -15.29 -9.63 15.91
CA GLY A 48 -15.08 -8.27 16.37
C GLY A 48 -14.77 -7.31 15.24
N GLU A 49 -14.63 -6.07 15.66
CA GLU A 49 -14.27 -4.97 14.77
C GLU A 49 -13.22 -4.10 15.48
N ALA A 50 -12.32 -3.55 14.67
CA ALA A 50 -11.31 -2.62 15.13
C ALA A 50 -11.31 -1.38 14.25
N TRP A 51 -11.15 -0.21 14.87
CA TRP A 51 -11.13 1.08 14.19
C TRP A 51 -9.86 1.84 14.56
N TRP A 52 -9.08 2.16 13.55
CA TRP A 52 -7.97 3.11 13.66
C TRP A 52 -8.52 4.49 13.34
N PRO A 53 -8.45 5.45 14.27
CA PRO A 53 -8.98 6.78 14.01
C PRO A 53 -8.16 7.49 12.94
N LYS A 54 -8.77 8.48 12.32
CA LYS A 54 -8.07 9.33 11.36
C LYS A 54 -6.96 10.10 12.08
N GLN A 55 -5.73 9.80 11.73
CA GLN A 55 -4.55 10.37 12.37
C GLN A 55 -3.51 10.80 11.33
N SER A 56 -2.61 11.67 11.74
CA SER A 56 -1.46 12.02 10.93
C SER A 56 -0.60 10.78 10.63
N LEU A 57 -0.18 10.64 9.39
CA LEU A 57 0.71 9.57 8.98
C LEU A 57 2.00 9.55 9.82
N THR A 58 2.45 10.70 10.30
CA THR A 58 3.70 10.82 11.08
C THR A 58 3.69 10.04 12.39
N VAL A 59 2.52 9.76 12.96
CA VAL A 59 2.45 8.98 14.21
C VAL A 59 2.92 7.54 14.01
N PHE A 60 2.95 7.05 12.78
CA PHE A 60 3.39 5.70 12.44
C PHE A 60 4.89 5.61 12.16
N GLN A 61 5.64 6.71 12.29
CA GLN A 61 7.10 6.72 12.06
C GLN A 61 7.84 5.61 12.83
N PRO A 62 7.52 5.31 14.10
CA PRO A 62 8.21 4.24 14.82
C PRO A 62 8.05 2.84 14.20
N LEU A 63 7.04 2.62 13.37
CA LEU A 63 6.81 1.34 12.71
C LEU A 63 7.60 1.20 11.41
N VAL A 64 8.19 2.28 10.92
CA VAL A 64 8.99 2.24 9.70
C VAL A 64 10.37 1.66 10.04
N PRO A 65 10.80 0.60 9.33
CA PRO A 65 12.13 0.04 9.55
C PRO A 65 13.21 1.11 9.34
N PRO A 66 14.16 1.28 10.31
CA PRO A 66 15.19 2.32 10.20
C PRO A 66 16.08 2.20 8.97
N GLU A 67 16.28 0.97 8.47
CA GLU A 67 17.09 0.71 7.29
C GLU A 67 16.53 1.32 5.99
N TRP A 68 15.22 1.59 5.97
CA TRP A 68 14.60 2.26 4.82
C TRP A 68 14.95 3.75 4.74
N LYS A 69 15.36 4.35 5.86
CA LYS A 69 15.67 5.78 5.97
C LYS A 69 14.53 6.66 5.48
N MET A 70 13.32 6.20 5.69
CA MET A 70 12.10 6.86 5.24
C MET A 70 11.55 7.72 6.36
N ASN A 71 11.35 9.00 6.07
CA ASN A 71 10.71 9.95 6.97
C ASN A 71 9.29 10.22 6.50
N LEU A 72 8.30 9.82 7.30
CA LEU A 72 6.91 10.15 7.04
C LEU A 72 6.68 11.63 7.36
N ARG A 73 6.09 12.38 6.44
CA ARG A 73 5.99 13.84 6.55
C ARG A 73 4.57 14.32 6.72
N GLU A 74 3.70 14.01 5.78
CA GLU A 74 2.34 14.51 5.74
C GLU A 74 1.38 13.40 5.43
N GLY A 75 0.10 13.69 5.60
CA GLY A 75 -0.97 12.78 5.25
C GLY A 75 -1.77 12.32 6.44
N THR A 76 -2.92 11.73 6.15
CA THR A 76 -3.81 11.15 7.16
C THR A 76 -4.12 9.71 6.80
N LEU A 77 -4.17 8.88 7.81
CA LEU A 77 -4.45 7.44 7.68
C LEU A 77 -5.54 7.04 8.65
N TYR A 78 -6.50 6.27 8.18
CA TYR A 78 -7.46 5.58 9.04
C TYR A 78 -7.78 4.21 8.46
N ALA A 79 -8.28 3.32 9.30
CA ALA A 79 -8.62 1.97 8.89
C ALA A 79 -9.74 1.38 9.74
N GLN A 80 -10.46 0.45 9.15
CA GLN A 80 -11.47 -0.34 9.81
C GLN A 80 -11.31 -1.79 9.40
N VAL A 81 -11.41 -2.70 10.36
CA VAL A 81 -11.32 -4.12 10.09
C VAL A 81 -12.37 -4.87 10.90
N ALA A 82 -13.04 -5.82 10.26
CA ALA A 82 -13.87 -6.81 10.93
C ALA A 82 -13.10 -8.14 10.92
N PHE A 83 -13.14 -8.86 12.03
CA PHE A 83 -12.38 -10.10 12.14
C PHE A 83 -13.24 -11.21 12.78
N SER A 84 -12.89 -12.44 12.47
CA SER A 84 -13.45 -13.61 13.14
C SER A 84 -12.39 -14.67 13.30
N ALA A 85 -12.49 -15.44 14.37
CA ALA A 85 -11.60 -16.56 14.65
C ALA A 85 -12.37 -17.72 15.26
N ALA A 86 -12.12 -18.91 14.75
CA ALA A 86 -12.64 -20.16 15.30
C ALA A 86 -11.58 -21.24 15.20
N ALA A 87 -11.60 -22.20 16.10
CA ALA A 87 -10.54 -23.21 16.23
C ALA A 87 -10.34 -24.02 14.94
N GLU A 88 -11.40 -24.34 14.22
CA GLU A 88 -11.32 -25.14 13.00
C GLU A 88 -11.18 -24.31 11.72
N GLN A 89 -11.76 -23.12 11.72
CA GLN A 89 -11.80 -22.25 10.53
C GLN A 89 -10.66 -21.24 10.49
N GLY A 90 -9.92 -21.09 11.60
CA GLY A 90 -8.82 -20.13 11.68
C GLY A 90 -9.27 -18.69 11.80
N PHE A 91 -8.36 -17.80 11.49
CA PHE A 91 -8.56 -16.35 11.57
C PHE A 91 -8.89 -15.79 10.20
N GLU A 92 -9.94 -14.98 10.13
CA GLU A 92 -10.33 -14.24 8.93
C GLU A 92 -10.54 -12.77 9.30
N ALA A 93 -10.21 -11.89 8.38
CA ALA A 93 -10.41 -10.46 8.55
C ALA A 93 -10.76 -9.80 7.23
N GLY A 94 -11.43 -8.68 7.30
CA GLY A 94 -11.74 -7.88 6.12
C GLY A 94 -12.02 -6.44 6.51
N GLY A 95 -11.72 -5.53 5.62
CA GLY A 95 -11.92 -4.13 5.91
C GLY A 95 -11.32 -3.24 4.84
N HIS A 96 -10.99 -2.03 5.24
CA HIS A 96 -10.35 -1.07 4.34
C HIS A 96 -9.44 -0.12 5.12
N GLY A 97 -8.39 0.34 4.43
CA GLY A 97 -7.52 1.41 4.90
C GLY A 97 -7.57 2.56 3.90
N VAL A 98 -7.45 3.78 4.40
CA VAL A 98 -7.47 4.99 3.57
C VAL A 98 -6.30 5.87 3.94
N LEU A 99 -5.50 6.21 2.94
CA LEU A 99 -4.43 7.19 3.05
C LEU A 99 -4.76 8.38 2.15
N LYS A 100 -4.65 9.59 2.70
CA LYS A 100 -4.84 10.83 1.95
C LYS A 100 -3.65 11.75 2.12
N ASP A 101 -3.19 12.30 1.00
CA ASP A 101 -2.11 13.30 0.94
C ASP A 101 -0.84 12.85 1.66
N GLY A 102 -0.53 11.56 1.58
CA GLY A 102 0.64 10.98 2.22
C GLY A 102 1.93 11.47 1.57
N SER A 103 2.93 11.74 2.38
CA SER A 103 4.26 12.02 1.88
C SER A 103 5.34 11.36 2.72
N ALA A 104 6.40 10.95 2.05
CA ALA A 104 7.55 10.32 2.67
C ALA A 104 8.82 10.77 1.95
N TRP A 105 9.86 11.06 2.73
CA TRP A 105 11.14 11.52 2.20
C TRP A 105 12.24 10.52 2.57
N MET A 106 13.03 10.20 1.56
CA MET A 106 14.22 9.35 1.68
C MET A 106 15.43 10.16 1.19
N PRO A 107 16.68 9.73 1.44
CA PRO A 107 17.85 10.52 1.05
C PRO A 107 17.87 10.93 -0.41
N ASP A 108 17.43 10.05 -1.32
CA ASP A 108 17.49 10.30 -2.75
C ASP A 108 16.12 10.48 -3.41
N ASN A 109 15.04 10.31 -2.65
CA ASN A 109 13.69 10.32 -3.20
C ASN A 109 12.73 11.06 -2.29
N GLN A 110 11.78 11.77 -2.88
CA GLN A 110 10.64 12.34 -2.18
C GLN A 110 9.37 11.88 -2.87
N ILE A 111 8.45 11.37 -2.09
CA ILE A 111 7.14 10.91 -2.57
C ILE A 111 6.10 11.79 -1.91
N ASN A 112 5.27 12.47 -2.71
CA ASN A 112 4.28 13.41 -2.24
C ASN A 112 2.91 13.14 -2.85
N GLY A 113 1.86 13.44 -2.10
CA GLY A 113 0.50 13.33 -2.59
C GLY A 113 0.05 11.90 -2.81
N VAL A 114 0.34 11.00 -1.87
CA VAL A 114 -0.08 9.60 -1.97
C VAL A 114 -1.49 9.45 -1.44
N ASP A 115 -2.38 8.98 -2.32
CA ASP A 115 -3.77 8.68 -1.98
C ASP A 115 -4.10 7.26 -2.38
N PHE A 116 -4.73 6.51 -1.48
CA PHE A 116 -5.34 5.24 -1.83
C PHE A 116 -6.49 4.90 -0.89
N VAL A 117 -7.39 4.08 -1.40
CA VAL A 117 -8.37 3.34 -0.62
C VAL A 117 -8.08 1.86 -0.86
N LEU A 118 -7.75 1.16 0.21
CA LEU A 118 -7.34 -0.24 0.17
C LEU A 118 -8.39 -1.11 0.83
N PRO A 119 -9.37 -1.66 0.10
CA PRO A 119 -10.16 -2.76 0.60
C PRO A 119 -9.34 -4.03 0.61
N PHE A 120 -9.46 -4.80 1.69
CA PHE A 120 -8.68 -6.02 1.84
C PHE A 120 -9.47 -7.11 2.55
N ARG A 121 -9.06 -8.36 2.30
CA ARG A 121 -9.48 -9.52 3.08
C ARG A 121 -8.25 -10.38 3.40
N PHE A 122 -8.30 -10.99 4.56
CA PHE A 122 -7.27 -11.94 5.00
C PHE A 122 -7.93 -13.26 5.34
N SER A 123 -7.42 -14.34 4.77
CA SER A 123 -7.91 -15.68 5.00
C SER A 123 -6.84 -16.69 4.59
N GLY A 124 -6.61 -17.73 5.40
CA GLY A 124 -5.67 -18.80 5.07
C GLY A 124 -4.23 -18.32 4.84
N GLY A 125 -3.79 -17.30 5.56
CA GLY A 125 -2.44 -16.76 5.42
C GLY A 125 -2.23 -15.85 4.21
N THR A 126 -3.29 -15.54 3.47
CA THR A 126 -3.21 -14.75 2.24
C THR A 126 -4.06 -13.48 2.36
N TRP A 127 -3.49 -12.36 1.93
CA TRP A 127 -4.19 -11.10 1.79
C TRP A 127 -4.77 -10.99 0.39
N GLN A 128 -6.05 -10.64 0.29
CA GLN A 128 -6.68 -10.22 -0.95
C GLN A 128 -6.76 -8.70 -0.93
N LEU A 129 -6.04 -8.06 -1.85
CA LEU A 129 -5.98 -6.60 -2.00
C LEU A 129 -6.92 -6.17 -3.11
N GLY A 130 -7.84 -5.24 -2.80
CA GLY A 130 -8.91 -4.90 -3.71
C GLY A 130 -9.90 -6.06 -3.81
N THR A 131 -11.10 -5.92 -3.25
CA THR A 131 -12.08 -7.01 -3.21
C THR A 131 -13.00 -6.96 -4.44
N ARG A 132 -14.03 -6.13 -4.43
CA ARG A 132 -14.92 -5.96 -5.58
C ARG A 132 -14.32 -5.07 -6.65
N HIS A 133 -13.50 -4.10 -6.21
CA HIS A 133 -12.85 -3.15 -7.09
C HIS A 133 -11.36 -3.15 -6.81
N PRO A 134 -10.53 -2.86 -7.80
CA PRO A 134 -9.11 -2.70 -7.55
C PRO A 134 -8.84 -1.52 -6.61
N VAL A 135 -7.68 -1.58 -5.96
CA VAL A 135 -7.16 -0.45 -5.19
C VAL A 135 -6.75 0.63 -6.19
N SER A 136 -7.32 1.81 -6.07
CA SER A 136 -6.91 2.97 -6.86
C SER A 136 -5.79 3.69 -6.12
N LEU A 137 -4.59 3.66 -6.68
CA LEU A 137 -3.41 4.33 -6.15
C LEU A 137 -3.14 5.59 -6.94
N ARG A 138 -2.91 6.70 -6.23
CA ARG A 138 -2.50 7.96 -6.82
C ARG A 138 -1.30 8.51 -6.09
N ILE A 139 -0.30 8.95 -6.83
CA ILE A 139 0.87 9.62 -6.29
C ILE A 139 1.04 10.92 -7.06
N GLY A 140 0.96 12.06 -6.37
CA GLY A 140 1.04 13.35 -7.01
C GLY A 140 2.40 13.63 -7.61
N GLU A 141 3.46 13.26 -6.90
CA GLU A 141 4.82 13.56 -7.33
C GLU A 141 5.83 12.60 -6.72
N VAL A 142 6.77 12.18 -7.54
CA VAL A 142 7.98 11.46 -7.10
C VAL A 142 9.18 12.25 -7.60
N VAL A 143 9.98 12.77 -6.66
CA VAL A 143 11.17 13.55 -6.97
C VAL A 143 12.41 12.72 -6.73
N ASN A 144 13.20 12.56 -7.75
CA ASN A 144 14.51 11.93 -7.72
C ASN A 144 15.46 12.81 -8.57
N GLN A 145 16.30 12.24 -9.41
CA GLN A 145 17.10 12.98 -10.38
C GLN A 145 16.22 13.74 -11.39
N PHE A 146 15.03 13.23 -11.63
CA PHE A 146 13.98 13.90 -12.41
C PHE A 146 12.64 13.72 -11.65
N THR A 147 11.66 14.51 -12.05
CA THR A 147 10.36 14.52 -11.40
C THR A 147 9.33 13.76 -12.24
N ALA A 148 8.69 12.77 -11.62
CA ALA A 148 7.50 12.10 -12.15
C ALA A 148 6.27 12.65 -11.45
N ARG A 149 5.18 12.87 -12.18
CA ARG A 149 3.94 13.47 -11.65
C ARG A 149 2.72 12.69 -12.08
N ASN A 150 1.66 12.86 -11.28
CA ASN A 150 0.34 12.30 -11.60
C ASN A 150 0.38 10.81 -11.89
N LEU A 151 1.09 10.07 -11.06
CA LEU A 151 1.10 8.62 -11.16
C LEU A 151 -0.26 8.08 -10.71
N THR A 152 -0.88 7.27 -11.57
CA THR A 152 -2.10 6.53 -11.26
C THR A 152 -1.91 5.07 -11.59
N ALA A 153 -2.49 4.20 -10.78
CA ALA A 153 -2.41 2.76 -11.00
C ALA A 153 -3.56 2.07 -10.26
N ASP A 154 -3.93 0.89 -10.77
CA ASP A 154 -4.90 0.01 -10.13
C ASP A 154 -4.18 -1.26 -9.68
N LEU A 155 -4.41 -1.67 -8.43
CA LEU A 155 -3.82 -2.86 -7.84
C LEU A 155 -4.92 -3.81 -7.40
N GLN A 156 -4.82 -5.08 -7.77
CA GLN A 156 -5.77 -6.10 -7.34
C GLN A 156 -5.12 -7.47 -7.32
N GLY A 157 -5.41 -8.26 -6.29
CA GLY A 157 -4.99 -9.64 -6.24
C GLY A 157 -4.46 -10.04 -4.87
N ALA A 158 -3.74 -11.15 -4.86
CA ALA A 158 -3.30 -11.81 -3.63
C ALA A 158 -1.88 -11.43 -3.24
N TRP A 159 -1.65 -11.35 -1.93
CA TRP A 159 -0.32 -11.24 -1.35
C TRP A 159 -0.17 -12.25 -0.20
N PRO A 160 0.81 -13.11 -0.19
CA PRO A 160 1.74 -13.36 -1.31
C PRO A 160 1.01 -13.93 -2.53
N TRP A 161 1.53 -13.64 -3.69
CA TRP A 161 0.95 -14.15 -4.94
C TRP A 161 1.39 -15.57 -5.26
N SER A 162 0.58 -16.24 -6.09
CA SER A 162 0.87 -17.55 -6.64
C SER A 162 0.22 -17.68 -8.02
N GLU A 163 0.46 -18.78 -8.70
CA GLU A 163 -0.16 -19.05 -10.01
C GLU A 163 -1.69 -19.03 -9.94
N ASP A 164 -2.25 -19.62 -8.87
CA ASP A 164 -3.71 -19.69 -8.67
C ASP A 164 -4.29 -18.38 -8.08
N ALA A 165 -3.46 -17.57 -7.46
CA ALA A 165 -3.85 -16.33 -6.83
C ALA A 165 -2.87 -15.20 -7.20
N PRO A 166 -2.99 -14.65 -8.39
CA PRO A 166 -2.06 -13.63 -8.88
C PRO A 166 -2.28 -12.27 -8.24
N LEU A 167 -1.25 -11.43 -8.33
CA LEU A 167 -1.32 -10.01 -8.02
C LEU A 167 -1.14 -9.24 -9.32
N GLN A 168 -2.01 -8.26 -9.56
CA GLN A 168 -2.03 -7.52 -10.82
C GLN A 168 -1.99 -6.02 -10.57
N LEU A 169 -1.09 -5.35 -11.28
CA LEU A 169 -1.02 -3.91 -11.39
C LEU A 169 -1.46 -3.53 -12.81
N SER A 170 -2.40 -2.60 -12.93
CA SER A 170 -2.97 -2.24 -14.23
C SER A 170 -3.19 -0.74 -14.35
N ASN A 171 -3.42 -0.29 -15.58
CA ASN A 171 -3.75 1.10 -15.90
C ASN A 171 -2.75 2.09 -15.28
N VAL A 172 -1.46 1.75 -15.35
CA VAL A 172 -0.40 2.62 -14.84
C VAL A 172 -0.18 3.76 -15.82
N SER A 173 -0.16 4.97 -15.30
CA SER A 173 0.12 6.18 -16.07
C SER A 173 0.91 7.15 -15.22
N VAL A 174 1.94 7.76 -15.79
CA VAL A 174 2.74 8.77 -15.09
C VAL A 174 3.25 9.79 -16.10
N ASP A 175 3.23 11.06 -15.69
CA ASP A 175 3.79 12.16 -16.48
C ASP A 175 5.27 12.30 -16.13
N ILE A 176 6.13 12.18 -17.11
CA ILE A 176 7.57 12.17 -16.91
C ILE A 176 8.27 12.67 -18.17
N LEU A 177 9.37 13.43 -17.98
CA LEU A 177 10.25 13.86 -19.07
C LEU A 177 9.52 14.58 -20.21
N GLY A 178 8.55 15.43 -19.86
CA GLY A 178 7.74 16.19 -20.83
C GLY A 178 6.68 15.38 -21.56
N GLY A 179 6.58 14.09 -21.29
CA GLY A 179 5.61 13.19 -21.92
C GLY A 179 4.92 12.30 -20.91
N LYS A 180 4.63 11.09 -21.36
CA LYS A 180 3.88 10.13 -20.55
C LYS A 180 4.45 8.73 -20.69
N LEU A 181 4.51 8.02 -19.57
CA LEU A 181 4.79 6.60 -19.53
C LEU A 181 3.53 5.87 -19.08
N THR A 182 3.14 4.84 -19.80
CA THR A 182 1.97 4.02 -19.46
C THR A 182 2.32 2.54 -19.48
N MET A 183 1.62 1.78 -18.68
CA MET A 183 1.69 0.33 -18.66
C MET A 183 0.27 -0.20 -18.45
N GLN A 184 -0.19 -1.03 -19.36
CA GLN A 184 -1.55 -1.54 -19.29
C GLN A 184 -1.72 -2.58 -18.18
N GLN A 185 -0.77 -3.50 -18.08
CA GLN A 185 -0.88 -4.59 -17.13
C GLN A 185 0.47 -5.19 -16.77
N LEU A 186 0.66 -5.43 -15.48
CA LEU A 186 1.73 -6.26 -14.94
C LEU A 186 1.09 -7.29 -14.01
N ARG A 187 1.30 -8.57 -14.31
CA ARG A 187 0.74 -9.67 -13.50
C ARG A 187 1.87 -10.45 -12.84
N MET A 188 1.72 -10.74 -11.55
CA MET A 188 2.66 -11.58 -10.80
C MET A 188 1.96 -12.88 -10.35
N PRO A 189 2.49 -14.08 -10.60
CA PRO A 189 3.77 -14.35 -11.29
C PRO A 189 3.72 -13.94 -12.75
N GLN A 190 4.87 -13.51 -13.26
CA GLN A 190 4.98 -12.97 -14.60
C GLN A 190 5.33 -14.07 -15.61
N HIS A 191 4.52 -14.22 -16.68
CA HIS A 191 4.76 -15.14 -17.78
C HIS A 191 5.09 -14.40 -19.07
N ASP A 192 4.56 -13.18 -19.18
CA ASP A 192 4.79 -12.32 -20.32
C ASP A 192 5.39 -11.00 -19.85
N PRO A 193 6.19 -10.32 -20.70
CA PRO A 193 6.70 -9.01 -20.33
C PRO A 193 5.56 -8.00 -20.19
N ALA A 194 5.66 -7.13 -19.21
CA ALA A 194 4.81 -5.96 -19.13
C ALA A 194 5.32 -4.92 -20.12
N LEU A 195 4.44 -4.35 -20.92
CA LEU A 195 4.82 -3.41 -21.95
C LEU A 195 4.72 -1.99 -21.44
N LEU A 196 5.86 -1.33 -21.30
CA LEU A 196 5.94 0.09 -20.99
C LEU A 196 5.87 0.87 -22.29
N ARG A 197 4.93 1.82 -22.38
CA ARG A 197 4.81 2.70 -23.53
C ARG A 197 5.25 4.10 -23.16
N LEU A 198 6.12 4.65 -23.99
CA LEU A 198 6.63 6.01 -23.85
C LEU A 198 5.98 6.86 -24.92
N GLN A 199 5.37 7.97 -24.52
CA GLN A 199 4.65 8.88 -25.43
C GLN A 199 5.16 10.30 -25.24
N ASN A 200 5.58 10.92 -26.32
CA ASN A 200 6.01 12.34 -26.37
C ASN A 200 7.09 12.69 -25.34
N ILE A 201 7.98 11.74 -25.05
CA ILE A 201 9.10 11.99 -24.16
C ILE A 201 10.04 13.00 -24.81
N SER A 202 10.37 14.07 -24.07
CA SER A 202 11.34 15.05 -24.54
C SER A 202 12.72 14.44 -24.61
N SER A 203 13.31 14.41 -25.81
CA SER A 203 14.64 13.87 -26.01
C SER A 203 15.70 14.63 -25.22
N SER A 204 15.57 15.95 -25.13
CA SER A 204 16.50 16.79 -24.37
C SER A 204 16.40 16.54 -22.87
N GLU A 205 15.18 16.39 -22.34
CA GLU A 205 14.97 16.05 -20.93
C GLU A 205 15.46 14.65 -20.60
N LEU A 206 15.24 13.70 -21.49
CA LEU A 206 15.74 12.32 -21.32
C LEU A 206 17.27 12.29 -21.25
N ILE A 207 17.94 12.98 -22.17
CA ILE A 207 19.39 13.06 -22.20
C ILE A 207 19.91 13.74 -20.93
N SER A 208 19.28 14.81 -20.48
CA SER A 208 19.64 15.49 -19.24
C SER A 208 19.49 14.56 -18.03
N ALA A 209 18.42 13.76 -17.99
CA ALA A 209 18.15 12.86 -16.88
C ALA A 209 19.19 11.72 -16.78
N ILE A 210 19.60 11.17 -17.90
CA ILE A 210 20.59 10.08 -17.91
C ILE A 210 22.03 10.59 -18.04
N LYS A 211 22.24 11.91 -18.17
CA LYS A 211 23.55 12.55 -18.30
C LYS A 211 24.41 12.00 -19.44
N VAL A 212 23.76 11.57 -20.51
CA VAL A 212 24.47 11.09 -21.71
C VAL A 212 24.78 12.28 -22.59
N LYS A 213 26.04 12.67 -22.68
CA LYS A 213 26.50 13.85 -23.41
C LYS A 213 26.82 13.58 -24.90
N GLN A 214 26.61 12.36 -25.39
CA GLN A 214 27.12 11.96 -26.70
C GLN A 214 26.08 11.95 -27.83
N PHE A 215 24.80 12.21 -27.54
CA PHE A 215 23.77 12.16 -28.57
C PHE A 215 23.02 13.48 -28.64
N ALA A 216 22.99 14.08 -29.79
CA ALA A 216 22.10 15.16 -30.11
C ALA A 216 20.80 14.55 -30.68
N VAL A 217 19.81 14.38 -29.87
CA VAL A 217 18.48 13.93 -30.30
C VAL A 217 17.50 15.09 -30.13
N SER A 218 16.75 15.37 -31.16
CA SER A 218 15.73 16.43 -31.13
C SER A 218 14.37 15.83 -31.42
N GLY A 219 13.34 16.43 -30.78
CA GLY A 219 11.96 16.02 -30.96
C GLY A 219 11.46 14.99 -29.96
N PRO A 220 10.17 14.74 -29.93
CA PRO A 220 9.57 13.79 -29.00
C PRO A 220 9.93 12.35 -29.33
N PHE A 221 10.11 11.55 -28.29
CA PHE A 221 10.35 10.12 -28.40
C PHE A 221 9.07 9.35 -28.06
N ASN A 222 8.72 8.37 -28.94
CA ASN A 222 7.64 7.44 -28.70
C ASN A 222 8.20 6.02 -28.87
N GLY A 223 7.83 5.15 -27.95
CA GLY A 223 8.35 3.79 -28.00
C GLY A 223 7.65 2.87 -27.02
N ALA A 224 8.06 1.61 -27.06
CA ALA A 224 7.58 0.60 -26.14
C ALA A 224 8.76 -0.25 -25.69
N LEU A 225 8.81 -0.54 -24.38
CA LEU A 225 9.85 -1.33 -23.76
C LEU A 225 9.22 -2.48 -22.97
N PRO A 226 9.73 -3.72 -23.16
CA PRO A 226 9.29 -4.83 -22.32
C PRO A 226 9.89 -4.71 -20.92
N LEU A 227 9.07 -4.94 -19.91
CA LEU A 227 9.49 -4.95 -18.52
C LEU A 227 9.30 -6.34 -17.91
N TRP A 228 10.37 -6.86 -17.33
CA TRP A 228 10.33 -8.08 -16.54
C TRP A 228 10.73 -7.72 -15.11
N LEU A 229 9.82 -7.99 -14.16
CA LEU A 229 10.13 -7.97 -12.73
C LEU A 229 10.30 -9.41 -12.29
N ASP A 230 11.56 -9.86 -12.27
CA ASP A 230 11.88 -11.21 -11.85
C ASP A 230 12.21 -11.19 -10.36
N HIS A 231 11.40 -11.86 -9.57
CA HIS A 231 11.57 -11.95 -8.14
C HIS A 231 12.81 -12.75 -7.71
N GLU A 232 13.37 -13.56 -8.60
CA GLU A 232 14.63 -14.27 -8.33
C GLU A 232 15.83 -13.33 -8.39
N ILE A 233 15.69 -12.22 -9.07
CA ILE A 233 16.74 -11.21 -9.24
C ILE A 233 16.54 -10.05 -8.26
N GLY A 234 15.33 -9.80 -7.87
CA GLY A 234 14.97 -8.70 -6.97
C GLY A 234 14.87 -9.09 -5.51
#